data_fb6a909168cc00ac37891148761dcabb
#
_entry.id   fb6a909168cc00ac37891148761dcabb
#
_cell.length_a   1.000
_cell.length_b   1.000
_cell.length_c   1.000
_cell.angle_alpha   90.00
_cell.angle_beta   90.00
_cell.angle_gamma   90.00
#
_symmetry.space_group_name_H-M   'P 1'
#
loop_
_entity.id
_entity.type
_entity.pdbx_description
1 polymer ?
#
loop_
_entity_poly.entity_id
_entity_poly.type
_entity_poly.pdbx_seq_one_letter_code
_entity_poly.pdbx_strand_id
1 'polypeptide(L)'
;MPSVLDESVFFKLVRVVNLTARPFNEGIGRRHRLSLSDWRVMTVVGSHPGCAAADVCARTGMDKMSVSRAIASLARQQRVLRRPDPADGRRVQLRLSASGQRLFEALAVSARARERQLFGRVSEADQAQLSAILDRLVDGLLAADAPSVRVEP
;
A
#
# COMPACT_ATOMS: atom_id res chain seq x y z
N MET A 1 30.79 12.04 16.28
CA MET A 1 29.56 11.92 17.09
C MET A 1 28.72 10.82 16.49
N PRO A 2 28.31 9.79 17.24
CA PRO A 2 27.33 8.86 16.73
C PRO A 2 26.06 9.66 16.41
N SER A 3 25.60 9.57 15.17
CA SER A 3 24.32 10.16 14.76
C SER A 3 23.22 9.54 15.62
N VAL A 4 22.42 10.36 16.28
CA VAL A 4 21.29 9.90 17.08
C VAL A 4 20.31 9.28 16.10
N LEU A 5 20.10 7.95 16.19
CA LEU A 5 19.35 7.18 15.21
C LEU A 5 17.91 7.66 15.02
N ASP A 6 17.28 8.17 16.09
CA ASP A 6 15.92 8.70 16.08
C ASP A 6 15.79 10.07 15.39
N GLU A 7 16.90 10.74 15.08
CA GLU A 7 16.93 11.97 14.27
C GLU A 7 17.21 11.69 12.78
N SER A 8 17.48 10.42 12.42
CA SER A 8 17.77 10.05 11.04
C SER A 8 16.57 10.28 10.11
N VAL A 9 16.84 10.52 8.82
CA VAL A 9 15.80 10.64 7.80
C VAL A 9 14.92 9.37 7.75
N PHE A 10 15.52 8.19 7.91
CA PHE A 10 14.80 6.93 7.98
C PHE A 10 13.80 6.91 9.13
N PHE A 11 14.23 7.30 10.33
CA PHE A 11 13.33 7.31 11.49
C PHE A 11 12.21 8.36 11.36
N LYS A 12 12.49 9.50 10.70
CA LYS A 12 11.47 10.51 10.38
C LYS A 12 10.40 9.94 9.44
N LEU A 13 10.79 9.16 8.42
CA LEU A 13 9.83 8.46 7.53
C LEU A 13 8.96 7.49 8.32
N VAL A 14 9.54 6.65 9.19
CA VAL A 14 8.80 5.72 10.06
C VAL A 14 7.80 6.49 10.94
N ARG A 15 8.23 7.60 11.53
CA ARG A 15 7.36 8.43 12.38
C ARG A 15 6.19 9.02 11.59
N VAL A 16 6.41 9.52 10.38
CA VAL A 16 5.34 10.04 9.52
C VAL A 16 4.33 8.93 9.21
N VAL A 17 4.79 7.76 8.78
CA VAL A 17 3.92 6.61 8.50
C VAL A 17 3.08 6.23 9.72
N ASN A 18 3.68 6.13 10.90
CA ASN A 18 2.97 5.77 12.12
C ASN A 18 1.93 6.82 12.54
N LEU A 19 2.27 8.10 12.46
CA LEU A 19 1.35 9.20 12.78
C LEU A 19 0.17 9.27 11.81
N THR A 20 0.39 8.99 10.53
CA THR A 20 -0.69 8.96 9.53
C THR A 20 -1.60 7.74 9.67
N ALA A 21 -1.09 6.62 10.18
CA ALA A 21 -1.86 5.39 10.40
C ALA A 21 -2.83 5.47 11.59
N ARG A 22 -2.51 6.24 12.61
CA ARG A 22 -3.31 6.31 13.87
C ARG A 22 -4.79 6.61 13.64
N PRO A 23 -5.19 7.69 12.93
CA PRO A 23 -6.60 8.02 12.75
C PRO A 23 -7.38 6.95 11.99
N PHE A 24 -6.70 6.22 11.09
CA PHE A 24 -7.31 5.08 10.40
C PHE A 24 -7.61 3.96 11.40
N ASN A 25 -6.63 3.54 12.20
CA ASN A 25 -6.76 2.44 13.15
C ASN A 25 -7.80 2.74 14.25
N GLU A 26 -7.85 3.97 14.73
CA GLU A 26 -8.75 4.39 15.81
C GLU A 26 -10.19 4.65 15.34
N GLY A 27 -10.38 5.03 14.08
CA GLY A 27 -11.65 5.44 13.52
C GLY A 27 -12.20 4.48 12.46
N ILE A 28 -11.84 4.74 11.23
CA ILE A 28 -12.38 4.07 10.03
C ILE A 28 -12.10 2.57 10.03
N GLY A 29 -10.87 2.18 10.34
CA GLY A 29 -10.46 0.78 10.37
C GLY A 29 -11.31 -0.03 11.35
N ARG A 30 -11.49 0.50 12.57
CA ARG A 30 -12.32 -0.14 13.60
C ARG A 30 -13.79 -0.22 13.16
N ARG A 31 -14.37 0.87 12.66
CA ARG A 31 -15.77 0.93 12.21
C ARG A 31 -16.08 -0.09 11.11
N HIS A 32 -15.17 -0.27 10.18
CA HIS A 32 -15.36 -1.13 9.03
C HIS A 32 -14.65 -2.49 9.14
N ARG A 33 -14.06 -2.79 10.29
CA ARG A 33 -13.26 -4.03 10.51
C ARG A 33 -12.17 -4.19 9.44
N LEU A 34 -11.49 -3.10 9.12
CA LEU A 34 -10.37 -3.06 8.20
C LEU A 34 -9.07 -2.86 8.95
N SER A 35 -8.08 -3.71 8.68
CA SER A 35 -6.69 -3.40 9.00
C SER A 35 -6.12 -2.40 8.00
N LEU A 36 -5.00 -1.77 8.33
CA LEU A 36 -4.28 -0.91 7.40
C LEU A 36 -3.81 -1.68 6.17
N SER A 37 -3.44 -2.95 6.34
CA SER A 37 -3.08 -3.85 5.23
C SER A 37 -4.27 -4.12 4.31
N ASP A 38 -5.47 -4.34 4.89
CA ASP A 38 -6.70 -4.50 4.11
C ASP A 38 -6.97 -3.26 3.25
N TRP A 39 -6.83 -2.06 3.84
CA TRP A 39 -7.01 -0.81 3.13
C TRP A 39 -6.00 -0.63 1.99
N ARG A 40 -4.72 -0.94 2.22
CA ARG A 40 -3.69 -0.87 1.18
C ARG A 40 -4.00 -1.81 0.01
N VAL A 41 -4.43 -3.04 0.29
CA VAL A 41 -4.88 -4.00 -0.73
C VAL A 41 -6.10 -3.46 -1.48
N MET A 42 -7.11 -2.96 -0.78
CA MET A 42 -8.31 -2.36 -1.41
C MET A 42 -7.95 -1.19 -2.31
N THR A 43 -6.98 -0.35 -1.91
CA THR A 43 -6.52 0.78 -2.72
C THR A 43 -5.93 0.32 -4.05
N VAL A 44 -5.08 -0.70 -4.03
CA VAL A 44 -4.48 -1.23 -5.27
C VAL A 44 -5.54 -1.91 -6.13
N VAL A 45 -6.36 -2.78 -5.56
CA VAL A 45 -7.40 -3.53 -6.30
C VAL A 45 -8.46 -2.60 -6.87
N GLY A 46 -8.85 -1.54 -6.15
CA GLY A 46 -9.80 -0.54 -6.61
C GLY A 46 -9.25 0.34 -7.73
N SER A 47 -7.97 0.69 -7.67
CA SER A 47 -7.29 1.49 -8.69
C SER A 47 -6.86 0.66 -9.92
N HIS A 48 -6.66 -0.66 -9.75
CA HIS A 48 -6.19 -1.58 -10.80
C HIS A 48 -7.03 -2.87 -10.81
N PRO A 49 -8.30 -2.80 -11.24
CA PRO A 49 -9.17 -3.98 -11.27
C PRO A 49 -8.61 -5.07 -12.17
N GLY A 50 -8.55 -6.29 -11.67
CA GLY A 50 -7.97 -7.43 -12.38
C GLY A 50 -6.48 -7.67 -12.09
N CYS A 51 -5.87 -6.88 -11.18
CA CYS A 51 -4.50 -7.12 -10.73
C CYS A 51 -4.38 -8.47 -10.01
N ALA A 52 -3.17 -9.04 -9.99
CA ALA A 52 -2.83 -10.22 -9.21
C ALA A 52 -2.23 -9.83 -7.84
N ALA A 53 -2.11 -10.79 -6.94
CA ALA A 53 -1.48 -10.57 -5.63
C ALA A 53 -0.02 -10.09 -5.75
N ALA A 54 0.71 -10.53 -6.77
CA ALA A 54 2.07 -10.07 -7.03
C ALA A 54 2.11 -8.56 -7.37
N ASP A 55 1.12 -8.06 -8.12
CA ASP A 55 1.00 -6.63 -8.43
C ASP A 55 0.73 -5.81 -7.15
N VAL A 56 -0.07 -6.38 -6.22
CA VAL A 56 -0.31 -5.74 -4.91
C VAL A 56 0.98 -5.66 -4.09
N CYS A 57 1.76 -6.75 -4.04
CA CYS A 57 3.07 -6.75 -3.37
C CYS A 57 3.99 -5.67 -3.96
N ALA A 58 4.13 -5.61 -5.28
CA ALA A 58 5.00 -4.66 -5.96
C ALA A 58 4.60 -3.20 -5.69
N ARG A 59 3.29 -2.90 -5.69
CA ARG A 59 2.79 -1.53 -5.49
C ARG A 59 2.75 -1.08 -4.05
N THR A 60 2.64 -2.00 -3.10
CA THR A 60 2.56 -1.68 -1.66
C THR A 60 3.87 -1.84 -0.92
N GLY A 61 4.83 -2.59 -1.46
CA GLY A 61 6.04 -3.02 -0.74
C GLY A 61 5.76 -4.02 0.38
N MET A 62 4.54 -4.55 0.48
CA MET A 62 4.19 -5.56 1.49
C MET A 62 4.69 -6.94 1.08
N ASP A 63 5.05 -7.76 2.06
CA ASP A 63 5.43 -9.15 1.83
C ASP A 63 4.23 -10.02 1.38
N LYS A 64 4.52 -11.14 0.72
CA LYS A 64 3.51 -12.05 0.17
C LYS A 64 2.53 -12.57 1.21
N MET A 65 2.99 -12.86 2.42
CA MET A 65 2.14 -13.40 3.50
C MET A 65 1.16 -12.34 4.00
N SER A 66 1.62 -11.11 4.18
CA SER A 66 0.78 -9.98 4.59
C SER A 66 -0.29 -9.67 3.54
N VAL A 67 0.08 -9.64 2.25
CA VAL A 67 -0.86 -9.45 1.13
C VAL A 67 -1.87 -10.61 1.08
N SER A 68 -1.41 -11.85 1.17
CA SER A 68 -2.29 -13.03 1.16
C SER A 68 -3.32 -13.00 2.30
N ARG A 69 -2.89 -12.66 3.52
CA ARG A 69 -3.78 -12.54 4.69
C ARG A 69 -4.82 -11.43 4.51
N ALA A 70 -4.41 -10.28 3.99
CA ALA A 70 -5.32 -9.18 3.73
C ALA A 70 -6.35 -9.54 2.63
N ILE A 71 -5.92 -10.16 1.54
CA ILE A 71 -6.83 -10.65 0.50
C ILE A 71 -7.84 -11.66 1.08
N ALA A 72 -7.38 -12.62 1.89
CA ALA A 72 -8.24 -13.60 2.54
C ALA A 72 -9.25 -12.94 3.50
N SER A 73 -8.81 -11.95 4.27
CA SER A 73 -9.66 -11.13 5.16
C SER A 73 -10.76 -10.42 4.36
N LEU A 74 -10.39 -9.72 3.29
CA LEU A 74 -11.32 -8.99 2.42
C LEU A 74 -12.28 -9.92 1.67
N ALA A 75 -11.82 -11.10 1.25
CA ALA A 75 -12.67 -12.10 0.61
C ALA A 75 -13.72 -12.67 1.58
N ARG A 76 -13.34 -13.00 2.82
CA ARG A 76 -14.29 -13.41 3.86
C ARG A 76 -15.34 -12.34 4.17
N GLN A 77 -14.96 -11.07 4.09
CA GLN A 77 -15.86 -9.93 4.27
C GLN A 77 -16.63 -9.58 2.98
N GLN A 78 -16.52 -10.40 1.94
CA GLN A 78 -17.18 -10.21 0.64
C GLN A 78 -16.86 -8.85 -0.01
N ARG A 79 -15.67 -8.31 0.21
CA ARG A 79 -15.23 -7.02 -0.34
C ARG A 79 -14.34 -7.16 -1.57
N VAL A 80 -13.61 -8.27 -1.66
CA VAL A 80 -12.76 -8.64 -2.80
C VAL A 80 -13.22 -9.96 -3.40
N LEU A 81 -13.30 -10.00 -4.71
CA LEU A 81 -13.57 -11.18 -5.51
C LEU A 81 -12.25 -11.71 -6.08
N ARG A 82 -12.12 -13.03 -6.08
CA ARG A 82 -11.00 -13.76 -6.67
C ARG A 82 -11.54 -14.55 -7.85
N ARG A 83 -11.02 -14.32 -9.04
CA ARG A 83 -11.45 -15.04 -10.25
C ARG A 83 -10.23 -15.56 -11.01
N PRO A 84 -10.29 -16.74 -11.62
CA PRO A 84 -9.27 -17.17 -12.56
C PRO A 84 -9.14 -16.14 -13.69
N ASP A 85 -7.90 -15.90 -14.15
CA ASP A 85 -7.67 -15.06 -15.31
C ASP A 85 -8.18 -15.80 -16.56
N PRO A 86 -9.01 -15.18 -17.40
CA PRO A 86 -9.51 -15.81 -18.62
C PRO A 86 -8.42 -16.20 -19.62
N ALA A 87 -7.29 -15.45 -19.63
CA ALA A 87 -6.17 -15.69 -20.53
C ALA A 87 -5.15 -16.68 -19.96
N ASP A 88 -5.03 -16.78 -18.62
CA ASP A 88 -4.15 -17.71 -17.92
C ASP A 88 -4.82 -18.19 -16.63
N GLY A 89 -5.45 -19.35 -16.70
CA GLY A 89 -6.17 -19.93 -15.56
C GLY A 89 -5.32 -20.22 -14.32
N ARG A 90 -3.98 -20.10 -14.40
CA ARG A 90 -3.06 -20.20 -13.26
C ARG A 90 -2.97 -18.88 -12.48
N ARG A 91 -3.34 -17.76 -13.10
CA ARG A 91 -3.39 -16.44 -12.44
C ARG A 91 -4.77 -16.21 -11.82
N VAL A 92 -4.77 -15.60 -10.65
CA VAL A 92 -5.99 -15.15 -9.98
C VAL A 92 -6.06 -13.63 -10.08
N GLN A 93 -7.12 -13.16 -10.73
CA GLN A 93 -7.46 -11.74 -10.78
C GLN A 93 -8.23 -11.34 -9.53
N LEU A 94 -7.90 -10.15 -9.03
CA LEU A 94 -8.56 -9.51 -7.90
C LEU A 94 -9.43 -8.34 -8.40
N ARG A 95 -10.65 -8.27 -7.88
CA ARG A 95 -11.58 -7.16 -8.15
C ARG A 95 -12.34 -6.84 -6.88
N LEU A 96 -12.72 -5.58 -6.71
CA LEU A 96 -13.66 -5.24 -5.65
C LEU A 96 -15.04 -5.80 -6.01
N SER A 97 -15.76 -6.31 -5.00
CA SER A 97 -17.19 -6.58 -5.12
C SER A 97 -17.99 -5.28 -5.15
N ALA A 98 -19.29 -5.33 -5.40
CA ALA A 98 -20.14 -4.14 -5.32
C ALA A 98 -20.11 -3.49 -3.91
N SER A 99 -20.07 -4.30 -2.84
CA SER A 99 -19.93 -3.79 -1.46
C SER A 99 -18.55 -3.24 -1.19
N GLY A 100 -17.50 -3.89 -1.71
CA GLY A 100 -16.11 -3.42 -1.62
C GLY A 100 -15.92 -2.11 -2.35
N GLN A 101 -16.51 -1.94 -3.53
CA GLN A 101 -16.44 -0.72 -4.33
C GLN A 101 -17.08 0.47 -3.60
N ARG A 102 -18.31 0.30 -3.08
CA ARG A 102 -18.97 1.35 -2.29
C ARG A 102 -18.15 1.78 -1.07
N LEU A 103 -17.57 0.80 -0.36
CA LEU A 103 -16.71 1.09 0.79
C LEU A 103 -15.45 1.82 0.35
N PHE A 104 -14.78 1.36 -0.70
CA PHE A 104 -13.59 1.99 -1.26
C PHE A 104 -13.84 3.45 -1.64
N GLU A 105 -14.93 3.74 -2.35
CA GLU A 105 -15.30 5.10 -2.74
C GLU A 105 -15.56 6.01 -1.53
N ALA A 106 -16.29 5.51 -0.53
CA ALA A 106 -16.54 6.25 0.71
C ALA A 106 -15.24 6.57 1.47
N LEU A 107 -14.32 5.60 1.55
CA LEU A 107 -13.03 5.77 2.23
C LEU A 107 -12.04 6.63 1.43
N ALA A 108 -12.09 6.56 0.11
CA ALA A 108 -11.23 7.37 -0.77
C ALA A 108 -11.45 8.89 -0.56
N VAL A 109 -12.68 9.31 -0.28
CA VAL A 109 -12.97 10.72 0.06
C VAL A 109 -12.23 11.13 1.34
N SER A 110 -12.29 10.31 2.38
CA SER A 110 -11.59 10.56 3.65
C SER A 110 -10.07 10.49 3.49
N ALA A 111 -9.57 9.55 2.69
CA ALA A 111 -8.15 9.41 2.39
C ALA A 111 -7.59 10.65 1.67
N ARG A 112 -8.29 11.16 0.65
CA ARG A 112 -7.90 12.40 -0.06
C ARG A 112 -7.94 13.62 0.84
N ALA A 113 -8.94 13.72 1.73
CA ALA A 113 -9.00 14.81 2.71
C ALA A 113 -7.80 14.74 3.67
N ARG A 114 -7.45 13.55 4.10
CA ARG A 114 -6.28 13.31 4.97
C ARG A 114 -4.97 13.66 4.28
N GLU A 115 -4.83 13.28 3.03
CA GLU A 115 -3.65 13.62 2.20
C GLU A 115 -3.50 15.12 2.06
N ARG A 116 -4.55 15.85 1.72
CA ARG A 116 -4.53 17.32 1.68
C ARG A 116 -4.15 17.94 3.01
N GLN A 117 -4.63 17.39 4.13
CA GLN A 117 -4.26 17.86 5.47
C GLN A 117 -2.79 17.60 5.77
N LEU A 118 -2.28 16.43 5.40
CA LEU A 118 -0.87 16.05 5.61
C LEU A 118 0.07 17.00 4.86
N PHE A 119 -0.24 17.31 3.60
CA PHE A 119 0.59 18.12 2.74
C PHE A 119 0.23 19.62 2.73
N GLY A 120 -0.74 20.05 3.50
CA GLY A 120 -1.26 21.43 3.47
C GLY A 120 -0.25 22.52 3.85
N ARG A 121 0.89 22.14 4.42
CA ARG A 121 2.01 23.06 4.74
C ARG A 121 3.26 22.80 3.89
N VAL A 122 3.15 21.96 2.87
CA VAL A 122 4.24 21.58 1.99
C VAL A 122 3.94 22.12 0.60
N SER A 123 4.86 22.87 0.00
CA SER A 123 4.66 23.43 -1.34
C SER A 123 4.53 22.32 -2.39
N GLU A 124 3.89 22.61 -3.51
CA GLU A 124 3.79 21.64 -4.64
C GLU A 124 5.17 21.25 -5.17
N ALA A 125 6.11 22.19 -5.18
CA ALA A 125 7.49 21.92 -5.58
C ALA A 125 8.19 20.95 -4.63
N ASP A 126 8.02 21.13 -3.31
CA ASP A 126 8.59 20.23 -2.30
C ASP A 126 7.92 18.84 -2.36
N GLN A 127 6.60 18.79 -2.61
CA GLN A 127 5.88 17.52 -2.79
C GLN A 127 6.40 16.75 -4.02
N ALA A 128 6.62 17.42 -5.14
CA ALA A 128 7.20 16.84 -6.34
C ALA A 128 8.62 16.31 -6.10
N GLN A 129 9.45 17.10 -5.38
CA GLN A 129 10.80 16.70 -5.02
C GLN A 129 10.78 15.49 -4.07
N LEU A 130 9.91 15.49 -3.06
CA LEU A 130 9.74 14.37 -2.14
C LEU A 130 9.32 13.09 -2.90
N SER A 131 8.35 13.19 -3.81
CA SER A 131 7.94 12.06 -4.65
C SER A 131 9.12 11.47 -5.41
N ALA A 132 9.90 12.30 -6.10
CA ALA A 132 11.08 11.86 -6.84
C ALA A 132 12.16 11.22 -5.94
N ILE A 133 12.30 11.69 -4.70
CA ILE A 133 13.22 11.10 -3.72
C ILE A 133 12.71 9.71 -3.29
N LEU A 134 11.41 9.59 -2.99
CA LEU A 134 10.80 8.32 -2.61
C LEU A 134 10.90 7.28 -3.73
N ASP A 135 10.67 7.67 -4.98
CA ASP A 135 10.82 6.77 -6.13
C ASP A 135 12.25 6.21 -6.22
N ARG A 136 13.27 7.06 -6.07
CA ARG A 136 14.68 6.61 -6.05
C ARG A 136 15.00 5.69 -4.89
N LEU A 137 14.39 5.90 -3.73
CA LEU A 137 14.56 4.99 -2.58
C LEU A 137 13.91 3.63 -2.85
N VAL A 138 12.73 3.61 -3.46
CA VAL A 138 12.07 2.35 -3.86
C VAL A 138 12.91 1.60 -4.89
N ASP A 139 13.39 2.29 -5.93
CA ASP A 139 14.24 1.68 -6.97
C ASP A 139 15.51 1.07 -6.36
N GLY A 140 16.16 1.77 -5.43
CA GLY A 140 17.35 1.28 -4.73
C GLY A 140 17.08 0.04 -3.88
N LEU A 141 15.93 0.00 -3.18
CA LEU A 141 15.54 -1.15 -2.37
C LEU A 141 15.22 -2.37 -3.26
N LEU A 142 14.48 -2.17 -4.36
CA LEU A 142 14.15 -3.25 -5.29
C LEU A 142 15.39 -3.80 -6.00
N ALA A 143 16.37 -2.95 -6.32
CA ALA A 143 17.64 -3.39 -6.91
C ALA A 143 18.49 -4.21 -5.91
N ALA A 144 18.45 -3.87 -4.62
CA ALA A 144 19.16 -4.60 -3.57
C ALA A 144 18.55 -5.99 -3.29
N ASP A 145 17.23 -6.13 -3.44
CA ASP A 145 16.50 -7.39 -3.25
C ASP A 145 16.55 -8.31 -4.49
N ALA A 146 17.05 -7.81 -5.62
CA ALA A 146 17.24 -8.64 -6.81
C ALA A 146 18.29 -9.72 -6.52
N PRO A 147 18.01 -11.01 -6.83
CA PRO A 147 18.97 -12.07 -6.59
C PRO A 147 20.26 -11.74 -7.32
N SER A 148 21.37 -11.64 -6.57
CA SER A 148 22.71 -11.47 -7.14
C SER A 148 22.93 -12.61 -8.13
N VAL A 149 23.00 -12.31 -9.41
CA VAL A 149 23.50 -13.27 -10.40
C VAL A 149 24.95 -13.52 -9.99
N ARG A 150 25.19 -14.63 -9.30
CA ARG A 150 26.58 -15.12 -9.08
C ARG A 150 27.13 -15.43 -10.47
N VAL A 151 27.93 -14.51 -10.98
CA VAL A 151 28.85 -14.85 -12.04
C VAL A 151 29.96 -15.67 -11.33
N GLU A 152 29.84 -16.99 -11.38
CA GLU A 152 30.97 -17.86 -11.03
C GLU A 152 32.07 -17.65 -12.07
N PRO A 153 33.34 -17.60 -11.63
CA PRO A 153 34.48 -17.40 -12.51
C PRO A 153 34.75 -18.60 -13.43
#